data_429d2ed4915e04c81f7741d447efd097
#
_entry.id   429d2ed4915e04c81f7741d447efd097
#
_cell.length_a   1.000
_cell.length_b   1.000
_cell.length_c   1.000
_cell.angle_alpha   90.00
_cell.angle_beta   90.00
_cell.angle_gamma   90.00
#
_symmetry.space_group_name_H-M   'P 1'
#
loop_
_entity.id
_entity.type
_entity.pdbx_description
1 polymer ?
#
loop_
_entity_poly.entity_id
_entity_poly.type
_entity_poly.pdbx_seq_one_letter_code
_entity_poly.pdbx_strand_id
1 'polypeptide(L)'
;MSLLINIDVPDAEIGERFYTAAFGLTVGRRFGKGFVELLGWESPVYLLAKNAGTVGAGGDLRRYERHWTPFHLDVVVGDVDAAVARAVAAGATLEAAAKDTPYGRIAMLADPFGHGFCLLQFSAKGYDALLGA
;
A
#
# COMPACT_ATOMS: atom_id res chain seq x y z
N MET A 1 16.83 -13.05 8.83
CA MET A 1 16.60 -11.90 7.91
C MET A 1 15.16 -11.49 8.03
N SER A 2 14.88 -10.18 8.06
CA SER A 2 13.52 -9.66 8.17
C SER A 2 13.32 -8.51 7.19
N LEU A 3 12.07 -8.20 6.89
CA LEU A 3 11.68 -7.13 5.98
C LEU A 3 10.98 -6.03 6.77
N LEU A 4 11.38 -4.78 6.55
CA LEU A 4 10.69 -3.58 7.03
C LEU A 4 10.20 -2.79 5.83
N ILE A 5 8.96 -2.35 5.86
CA ILE A 5 8.36 -1.55 4.79
C ILE A 5 8.36 -0.09 5.25
N ASN A 6 9.10 0.77 4.54
CA ASN A 6 9.13 2.20 4.83
C ASN A 6 8.41 2.95 3.72
N ILE A 7 7.49 3.82 4.10
CA ILE A 7 6.69 4.62 3.17
C ILE A 7 6.86 6.09 3.55
N ASP A 8 7.43 6.89 2.64
CA ASP A 8 7.45 8.33 2.80
C ASP A 8 6.05 8.89 2.55
N VAL A 9 5.60 9.76 3.42
CA VAL A 9 4.31 10.45 3.31
C VAL A 9 4.51 11.94 3.61
N PRO A 10 3.75 12.84 2.98
CA PRO A 10 3.88 14.26 3.29
C PRO A 10 3.30 14.62 4.66
N ASP A 11 2.36 13.81 5.16
CA ASP A 11 1.68 14.01 6.43
C ASP A 11 1.48 12.66 7.11
N ALA A 12 2.17 12.44 8.23
CA ALA A 12 2.14 11.16 8.94
C ALA A 12 0.76 10.87 9.54
N GLU A 13 0.03 11.89 9.97
CA GLU A 13 -1.29 11.73 10.58
C GLU A 13 -2.34 11.27 9.54
N ILE A 14 -2.31 11.88 8.37
CA ILE A 14 -3.16 11.45 7.24
C ILE A 14 -2.78 10.03 6.81
N GLY A 15 -1.49 9.73 6.72
CA GLY A 15 -0.99 8.40 6.40
C GLY A 15 -1.45 7.35 7.38
N GLU A 16 -1.35 7.63 8.66
CA GLU A 16 -1.81 6.75 9.72
C GLU A 16 -3.31 6.45 9.58
N ARG A 17 -4.13 7.49 9.40
CA ARG A 17 -5.58 7.31 9.22
C ARG A 17 -5.90 6.45 8.02
N PHE A 18 -5.21 6.67 6.91
CA PHE A 18 -5.43 5.87 5.70
C PHE A 18 -5.07 4.40 5.90
N TYR A 19 -3.83 4.13 6.32
CA TYR A 19 -3.33 2.75 6.40
C TYR A 19 -4.02 1.93 7.48
N THR A 20 -4.44 2.56 8.57
CA THR A 20 -5.24 1.86 9.60
C THR A 20 -6.66 1.59 9.11
N ALA A 21 -7.31 2.54 8.47
CA ALA A 21 -8.68 2.38 7.97
C ALA A 21 -8.77 1.44 6.76
N ALA A 22 -7.85 1.57 5.81
CA ALA A 22 -7.87 0.78 4.58
C ALA A 22 -7.51 -0.69 4.82
N PHE A 23 -6.51 -0.96 5.67
CA PHE A 23 -5.94 -2.29 5.81
C PHE A 23 -6.12 -2.91 7.20
N GLY A 24 -6.74 -2.20 8.13
CA GLY A 24 -6.91 -2.71 9.50
C GLY A 24 -5.61 -2.79 10.29
N LEU A 25 -4.58 -2.05 9.88
CA LEU A 25 -3.34 -1.98 10.65
C LEU A 25 -3.56 -1.22 11.95
N THR A 26 -2.76 -1.52 12.95
CA THR A 26 -2.81 -0.86 14.26
C THR A 26 -1.52 -0.10 14.52
N VAL A 27 -1.61 1.00 15.26
CA VAL A 27 -0.44 1.78 15.63
C VAL A 27 0.38 1.01 16.67
N GLY A 28 1.67 0.84 16.37
CA GLY A 28 2.65 0.33 17.31
C GLY A 28 3.38 1.47 18.03
N ARG A 29 4.66 1.63 17.74
CA ARG A 29 5.49 2.68 18.35
C ARG A 29 5.40 3.99 17.57
N ARG A 30 5.52 5.09 18.31
CA ARG A 30 5.66 6.43 17.74
C ARG A 30 7.05 6.98 18.09
N PHE A 31 7.73 7.51 17.09
CA PHE A 31 9.06 8.11 17.25
C PHE A 31 8.95 9.60 16.92
N GLY A 32 8.47 10.39 17.88
CA GLY A 32 8.12 11.78 17.63
C GLY A 32 6.85 11.91 16.78
N LYS A 33 6.71 13.04 16.07
CA LYS A 33 5.53 13.34 15.27
C LYS A 33 5.59 12.83 13.82
N GLY A 34 6.78 12.56 13.33
CA GLY A 34 7.00 12.27 11.92
C GLY A 34 7.38 10.83 11.59
N PHE A 35 7.28 9.92 12.57
CA PHE A 35 7.68 8.53 12.37
C PHE A 35 6.75 7.64 13.19
N VAL A 36 5.97 6.78 12.53
CA VAL A 36 5.03 5.89 13.20
C VAL A 36 5.14 4.48 12.65
N GLU A 37 5.07 3.51 13.55
CA GLU A 37 5.05 2.08 13.23
C GLU A 37 3.61 1.58 13.17
N LEU A 38 3.29 0.87 12.10
CA LEU A 38 1.99 0.21 11.92
C LEU A 38 2.20 -1.30 11.88
N LEU A 39 1.36 -2.03 12.59
CA LEU A 39 1.45 -3.47 12.77
C LEU A 39 0.16 -4.15 12.27
N GLY A 40 0.29 -5.40 11.82
CA GLY A 40 -0.85 -6.20 11.37
C GLY A 40 -0.55 -7.03 10.13
N TRP A 41 0.41 -6.63 9.31
CA TRP A 41 0.98 -7.46 8.25
C TRP A 41 2.16 -8.28 8.81
N GLU A 42 2.64 -9.22 8.03
CA GLU A 42 3.82 -10.01 8.41
C GLU A 42 5.06 -9.13 8.59
N SER A 43 5.18 -8.08 7.76
CA SER A 43 6.23 -7.08 7.89
C SER A 43 5.66 -5.82 8.52
N PRO A 44 6.36 -5.21 9.51
CA PRO A 44 5.93 -3.91 10.02
C PRO A 44 6.05 -2.84 8.96
N VAL A 45 5.15 -1.86 9.03
CA VAL A 45 5.12 -0.70 8.14
C VAL A 45 5.52 0.54 8.93
N TYR A 46 6.40 1.34 8.38
CA TYR A 46 6.82 2.60 8.96
C TYR A 46 6.43 3.74 8.04
N LEU A 47 5.69 4.70 8.56
CA LEU A 47 5.38 5.94 7.85
C LEU A 47 6.35 7.02 8.30
N LEU A 48 7.04 7.64 7.35
CA LEU A 48 8.00 8.70 7.61
C LEU A 48 7.50 9.99 6.96
N ALA A 49 7.26 11.02 7.77
CA ALA A 49 6.87 12.33 7.27
C ALA A 49 8.06 13.00 6.58
N LYS A 50 7.94 13.19 5.28
CA LYS A 50 8.94 13.84 4.44
C LYS A 50 8.24 14.81 3.50
N ASN A 51 8.59 16.07 3.56
CA ASN A 51 7.99 17.06 2.69
C ASN A 51 8.35 16.85 1.22
N ALA A 52 7.41 17.18 0.34
CA ALA A 52 7.71 17.28 -1.09
C ALA A 52 8.85 18.28 -1.33
N GLY A 53 9.70 17.99 -2.32
CA GLY A 53 10.84 18.81 -2.65
C GLY A 53 12.09 18.56 -1.81
N THR A 54 12.02 17.72 -0.78
CA THR A 54 13.21 17.31 -0.02
C THR A 54 13.97 16.21 -0.77
N VAL A 55 15.28 16.14 -0.52
CA VAL A 55 16.16 15.20 -1.22
C VAL A 55 16.00 13.79 -0.65
N GLY A 56 15.67 12.85 -1.53
CA GLY A 56 15.67 11.43 -1.24
C GLY A 56 17.02 10.77 -1.53
N ALA A 57 17.00 9.46 -1.60
CA ALA A 57 18.20 8.70 -1.98
C ALA A 57 18.60 8.99 -3.43
N GLY A 58 19.92 9.01 -3.70
CA GLY A 58 20.42 9.26 -5.04
C GLY A 58 20.29 10.70 -5.53
N GLY A 59 19.90 11.62 -4.66
CA GLY A 59 19.78 13.04 -5.00
C GLY A 59 18.46 13.45 -5.63
N ASP A 60 17.52 12.51 -5.89
CA ASP A 60 16.21 12.83 -6.41
C ASP A 60 15.36 13.57 -5.37
N LEU A 61 14.54 14.50 -5.84
CA LEU A 61 13.61 15.23 -4.99
C LEU A 61 12.33 14.42 -4.81
N ARG A 62 11.83 14.41 -3.58
CA ARG A 62 10.55 13.75 -3.25
C ARG A 62 9.40 14.49 -3.91
N ARG A 63 8.48 13.72 -4.48
CA ARG A 63 7.22 14.21 -5.05
C ARG A 63 6.12 13.19 -4.78
N TYR A 64 4.90 13.68 -4.60
CA TYR A 64 3.76 12.84 -4.23
C TYR A 64 2.65 12.83 -5.29
N GLU A 65 2.82 13.53 -6.38
CA GLU A 65 1.91 13.37 -7.52
C GLU A 65 1.99 11.94 -8.06
N ARG A 66 0.85 11.40 -8.47
CA ARG A 66 0.79 10.04 -8.96
C ARG A 66 1.68 9.85 -10.18
N HIS A 67 2.61 8.93 -10.08
CA HIS A 67 3.44 8.48 -11.20
C HIS A 67 3.71 6.98 -11.03
N TRP A 68 3.99 6.31 -12.12
CA TRP A 68 4.30 4.90 -12.08
C TRP A 68 5.69 4.67 -11.46
N THR A 69 5.77 3.68 -10.58
CA THR A 69 7.03 3.19 -10.03
C THR A 69 7.16 1.70 -10.33
N PRO A 70 8.37 1.20 -10.61
CA PRO A 70 8.55 -0.23 -10.91
C PRO A 70 8.41 -1.12 -9.69
N PHE A 71 8.24 -0.53 -8.52
CA PHE A 71 8.09 -1.24 -7.24
C PHE A 71 6.75 -0.87 -6.62
N HIS A 72 5.96 -1.87 -6.23
CA HIS A 72 4.68 -1.68 -5.56
C HIS A 72 4.37 -2.86 -4.65
N LEU A 73 3.40 -2.68 -3.79
CA LEU A 73 2.93 -3.73 -2.88
C LEU A 73 1.67 -4.36 -3.45
N ASP A 74 1.60 -5.70 -3.40
CA ASP A 74 0.37 -6.45 -3.56
C ASP A 74 -0.10 -6.87 -2.17
N VAL A 75 -1.26 -6.37 -1.75
CA VAL A 75 -1.86 -6.73 -0.48
C VAL A 75 -2.85 -7.87 -0.72
N VAL A 76 -2.53 -9.04 -0.17
CA VAL A 76 -3.38 -10.22 -0.32
C VAL A 76 -4.54 -10.16 0.66
N VAL A 77 -5.75 -10.28 0.15
CA VAL A 77 -7.00 -10.16 0.92
C VAL A 77 -7.93 -11.33 0.63
N GLY A 78 -8.89 -11.55 1.52
CA GLY A 78 -9.89 -12.62 1.35
C GLY A 78 -11.04 -12.25 0.41
N ASP A 79 -11.30 -10.95 0.20
CA ASP A 79 -12.40 -10.43 -0.63
C ASP A 79 -11.95 -9.09 -1.23
N VAL A 80 -11.55 -9.12 -2.51
CA VAL A 80 -11.05 -7.91 -3.19
C VAL A 80 -12.13 -6.84 -3.30
N ASP A 81 -13.38 -7.20 -3.62
CA ASP A 81 -14.41 -6.18 -3.79
C ASP A 81 -14.69 -5.42 -2.50
N ALA A 82 -14.77 -6.13 -1.38
CA ALA A 82 -14.90 -5.51 -0.06
C ALA A 82 -13.68 -4.67 0.31
N ALA A 83 -12.49 -5.16 0.00
CA ALA A 83 -11.23 -4.45 0.28
C ALA A 83 -11.11 -3.17 -0.56
N VAL A 84 -11.52 -3.19 -1.83
CA VAL A 84 -11.58 -1.99 -2.68
C VAL A 84 -12.51 -0.95 -2.09
N ALA A 85 -13.73 -1.35 -1.71
CA ALA A 85 -14.70 -0.43 -1.11
C ALA A 85 -14.14 0.21 0.16
N ARG A 86 -13.49 -0.57 1.01
CA ARG A 86 -12.87 -0.11 2.25
C ARG A 86 -11.71 0.87 1.97
N ALA A 87 -10.85 0.54 1.03
CA ALA A 87 -9.70 1.38 0.69
C ALA A 87 -10.15 2.73 0.09
N VAL A 88 -11.13 2.71 -0.81
CA VAL A 88 -11.69 3.93 -1.42
C VAL A 88 -12.36 4.80 -0.34
N ALA A 89 -13.12 4.20 0.57
CA ALA A 89 -13.72 4.93 1.68
C ALA A 89 -12.68 5.58 2.60
N ALA A 90 -11.50 4.96 2.71
CA ALA A 90 -10.37 5.49 3.50
C ALA A 90 -9.57 6.58 2.78
N GLY A 91 -9.77 6.77 1.47
CA GLY A 91 -9.11 7.82 0.69
C GLY A 91 -8.29 7.35 -0.51
N ALA A 92 -8.29 6.04 -0.83
CA ALA A 92 -7.60 5.54 -2.02
C ALA A 92 -8.33 5.96 -3.30
N THR A 93 -7.56 6.07 -4.38
CA THR A 93 -8.10 6.22 -5.74
C THR A 93 -8.08 4.87 -6.43
N LEU A 94 -9.22 4.44 -6.96
CA LEU A 94 -9.29 3.23 -7.79
C LEU A 94 -8.80 3.57 -9.20
N GLU A 95 -7.72 2.90 -9.62
CA GLU A 95 -7.11 3.11 -10.95
C GLU A 95 -7.55 2.07 -11.96
N ALA A 96 -7.69 0.82 -11.54
CA ALA A 96 -8.23 -0.24 -12.37
C ALA A 96 -9.17 -1.10 -11.53
N ALA A 97 -10.41 -1.22 -11.97
CA ALA A 97 -11.43 -2.00 -11.28
C ALA A 97 -11.02 -3.47 -11.16
N ALA A 98 -11.54 -4.12 -10.12
CA ALA A 98 -11.27 -5.53 -9.89
C ALA A 98 -11.65 -6.37 -11.10
N LYS A 99 -10.74 -7.26 -11.51
CA LYS A 99 -10.94 -8.18 -12.62
C LYS A 99 -10.43 -9.56 -12.26
N ASP A 100 -11.03 -10.56 -12.87
CA ASP A 100 -10.60 -11.94 -12.71
C ASP A 100 -9.39 -12.24 -13.61
N THR A 101 -8.48 -13.04 -13.07
CA THR A 101 -7.28 -13.55 -13.74
C THR A 101 -7.19 -15.06 -13.48
N PRO A 102 -6.31 -15.80 -14.18
CA PRO A 102 -6.12 -17.21 -13.88
C PRO A 102 -5.71 -17.50 -12.43
N TYR A 103 -5.01 -16.56 -11.78
CA TYR A 103 -4.49 -16.75 -10.42
C TYR A 103 -5.39 -16.13 -9.33
N GLY A 104 -6.42 -15.40 -9.70
CA GLY A 104 -7.31 -14.79 -8.72
C GLY A 104 -7.97 -13.52 -9.24
N ARG A 105 -8.33 -12.64 -8.31
CA ARG A 105 -8.99 -11.37 -8.63
C ARG A 105 -8.13 -10.22 -8.13
N ILE A 106 -7.91 -9.22 -8.97
CA ILE A 106 -6.97 -8.13 -8.68
C ILE A 106 -7.55 -6.76 -9.03
N ALA A 107 -7.27 -5.76 -8.21
CA ALA A 107 -7.58 -4.35 -8.46
C ALA A 107 -6.33 -3.51 -8.25
N MET A 108 -6.23 -2.38 -8.96
CA MET A 108 -5.12 -1.44 -8.84
C MET A 108 -5.62 -0.13 -8.27
N LEU A 109 -4.93 0.36 -7.25
CA LEU A 109 -5.29 1.59 -6.53
C LEU A 109 -4.05 2.43 -6.27
N ALA A 110 -4.27 3.67 -5.84
CA ALA A 110 -3.23 4.51 -5.27
C ALA A 110 -3.69 5.00 -3.90
N ASP A 111 -2.74 5.15 -2.98
CA ASP A 111 -3.01 5.77 -1.68
C ASP A 111 -3.22 7.29 -1.83
N PRO A 112 -3.60 8.03 -0.75
CA PRO A 112 -3.83 9.47 -0.86
C PRO A 112 -2.62 10.29 -1.33
N PHE A 113 -1.43 9.70 -1.30
CA PHE A 113 -0.16 10.37 -1.63
C PHE A 113 0.40 9.96 -2.99
N GLY A 114 -0.35 9.18 -3.78
CA GLY A 114 0.08 8.76 -5.11
C GLY A 114 0.93 7.49 -5.13
N HIS A 115 1.01 6.74 -4.04
CA HIS A 115 1.68 5.44 -4.02
C HIS A 115 0.75 4.35 -4.55
N GLY A 116 1.14 3.72 -5.66
CA GLY A 116 0.37 2.64 -6.26
C GLY A 116 0.49 1.33 -5.47
N PHE A 117 -0.61 0.60 -5.37
CA PHE A 117 -0.65 -0.73 -4.78
C PHE A 117 -1.76 -1.56 -5.44
N CYS A 118 -1.68 -2.87 -5.30
CA CYS A 118 -2.73 -3.78 -5.73
C CYS A 118 -3.39 -4.45 -4.54
N LEU A 119 -4.67 -4.78 -4.70
CA LEU A 119 -5.39 -5.69 -3.82
C LEU A 119 -5.58 -6.99 -4.60
N LEU A 120 -5.15 -8.10 -4.00
CA LEU A 120 -5.12 -9.40 -4.67
C LEU A 120 -5.81 -10.45 -3.81
N GLN A 121 -6.78 -11.14 -4.42
CA GLN A 121 -7.43 -12.30 -3.83
C GLN A 121 -7.06 -13.51 -4.67
N PHE A 122 -6.27 -14.42 -4.10
CA PHE A 122 -5.87 -15.62 -4.83
C PHE A 122 -7.06 -16.55 -5.05
N SER A 123 -7.07 -17.19 -6.24
CA SER A 123 -7.89 -18.37 -6.47
C SER A 123 -7.35 -19.56 -5.67
N ALA A 124 -8.06 -20.69 -5.68
CA ALA A 124 -7.63 -21.90 -4.98
C ALA A 124 -6.22 -22.35 -5.38
N LYS A 125 -5.86 -22.18 -6.67
CA LYS A 125 -4.52 -22.52 -7.17
C LYS A 125 -3.50 -21.39 -7.01
N GLY A 126 -3.96 -20.13 -6.84
CA GLY A 126 -3.06 -18.98 -6.82
C GLY A 126 -2.15 -18.95 -8.03
N TYR A 127 -0.89 -18.61 -7.84
CA TYR A 127 0.09 -18.55 -8.94
C TYR A 127 0.39 -19.91 -9.57
N ASP A 128 0.06 -21.02 -8.92
CA ASP A 128 0.20 -22.34 -9.55
C ASP A 128 -0.67 -22.48 -10.80
N ALA A 129 -1.74 -21.67 -10.90
CA ALA A 129 -2.56 -21.62 -12.12
C ALA A 129 -1.78 -21.13 -13.36
N LEU A 130 -0.63 -20.51 -13.17
CA LEU A 130 0.24 -20.01 -14.24
C LEU A 130 1.30 -21.06 -14.68
N LEU A 131 1.43 -22.17 -13.94
CA LEU A 131 2.37 -23.23 -14.27
C LEU A 131 1.86 -24.03 -15.45
N GLY A 132 2.72 -24.30 -16.41
CA GLY A 132 2.37 -25.07 -17.61
C GLY A 132 1.52 -24.32 -18.63
N ALA A 133 1.34 -23.02 -18.43
CA ALA A 133 0.63 -22.15 -19.37
C ALA A 133 1.54 -21.73 -20.52
#